data_c5f0b194e54606f045949239c000a651
#
_entry.id   c5f0b194e54606f045949239c000a651
#
_cell.length_a   1.000
_cell.length_b   1.000
_cell.length_c   1.000
_cell.angle_alpha   90.00
_cell.angle_beta   90.00
_cell.angle_gamma   90.00
#
_symmetry.space_group_name_H-M   'P 1'
#
loop_
_entity.id
_entity.type
_entity.pdbx_description
1 polymer ?
#
loop_
_entity_poly.entity_id
_entity_poly.type
_entity_poly.pdbx_seq_one_letter_code
_entity_poly.pdbx_strand_id
1 'polypeptide(L)'
;MDFGKAIEALKSGKKVTRKGWNGQGMYLWLKPSTKITSEMCSDPVLKQQVIDNGGTILGLPTICMYTHDSTGRLAVLTGWLASQSDMLMEDWEIVNE
;
A
#
# COMPACT_ATOMS: atom_id res chain seq x y z
N MET A 1 5.61 17.75 -4.52
CA MET A 1 6.93 17.21 -4.09
C MET A 1 7.32 16.02 -4.97
N ASP A 2 8.57 15.66 -4.96
CA ASP A 2 9.05 14.52 -5.75
C ASP A 2 8.69 13.19 -5.08
N PHE A 3 8.94 12.09 -5.81
CA PHE A 3 8.61 10.76 -5.32
C PHE A 3 9.42 10.36 -4.09
N GLY A 4 10.68 10.80 -4.00
CA GLY A 4 11.51 10.53 -2.82
C GLY A 4 10.91 11.12 -1.55
N LYS A 5 10.40 12.33 -1.62
CA LYS A 5 9.69 12.98 -0.51
C LYS A 5 8.36 12.31 -0.21
N ALA A 6 7.66 11.82 -1.23
CA ALA A 6 6.44 11.04 -1.03
C ALA A 6 6.74 9.75 -0.25
N ILE A 7 7.83 9.07 -0.57
CA ILE A 7 8.26 7.87 0.16
C ILE A 7 8.60 8.22 1.62
N GLU A 8 9.29 9.32 1.86
CA GLU A 8 9.58 9.76 3.24
C GLU A 8 8.28 10.03 4.02
N ALA A 9 7.29 10.65 3.37
CA ALA A 9 5.99 10.91 3.99
C ALA A 9 5.27 9.61 4.33
N LEU A 10 5.30 8.63 3.41
CA LEU A 10 4.72 7.30 3.65
C LEU A 10 5.38 6.63 4.86
N LYS A 11 6.70 6.68 4.96
CA LYS A 11 7.45 6.09 6.08
C LYS A 11 7.13 6.78 7.41
N SER A 12 6.70 8.03 7.38
CA SER A 12 6.27 8.75 8.60
C SER A 12 4.79 8.54 8.94
N GLY A 13 4.09 7.68 8.20
CA GLY A 13 2.69 7.35 8.48
C GLY A 13 1.67 8.23 7.79
N LYS A 14 2.09 9.02 6.81
CA LYS A 14 1.18 9.91 6.09
C LYS A 14 0.64 9.25 4.82
N LYS A 15 -0.47 9.76 4.33
CA LYS A 15 -1.05 9.36 3.05
C LYS A 15 -0.57 10.32 1.98
N VAL A 16 -0.31 9.81 0.77
CA VAL A 16 0.13 10.64 -0.36
C VAL A 16 -0.70 10.34 -1.60
N THR A 17 -0.79 11.31 -2.47
CA THR A 17 -1.49 11.19 -3.76
C THR A 17 -0.76 12.02 -4.81
N ARG A 18 -1.16 11.86 -6.06
CA ARG A 18 -0.66 12.67 -7.17
C ARG A 18 -1.79 13.50 -7.75
N LYS A 19 -1.51 14.76 -8.06
CA LYS A 19 -2.47 15.63 -8.76
C LYS A 19 -2.82 15.09 -10.14
N GLY A 20 -1.88 14.40 -10.79
CA GLY A 20 -2.09 13.83 -12.12
C GLY A 20 -2.96 12.59 -12.15
N TRP A 21 -3.32 12.03 -11.02
CA TRP A 21 -4.23 10.89 -10.99
C TRP A 21 -5.67 11.34 -11.25
N ASN A 22 -6.29 10.69 -12.22
CA ASN A 22 -7.67 11.02 -12.62
C ASN A 22 -8.73 10.45 -11.69
N GLY A 23 -8.34 9.49 -10.86
CA GLY A 23 -9.25 8.90 -9.87
C GLY A 23 -9.34 9.78 -8.64
N GLN A 24 -10.48 10.36 -8.39
CA GLN A 24 -10.67 11.17 -7.19
C GLN A 24 -10.68 10.28 -5.95
N GLY A 25 -10.02 10.75 -4.90
CA GLY A 25 -9.92 10.03 -3.65
C GLY A 25 -8.92 8.89 -3.64
N MET A 26 -8.12 8.74 -4.71
CA MET A 26 -7.03 7.75 -4.71
C MET A 26 -5.88 8.25 -3.86
N TYR A 27 -5.37 7.39 -3.00
CA TYR A 27 -4.18 7.72 -2.22
C TYR A 27 -3.45 6.45 -1.79
N LEU A 28 -2.17 6.64 -1.44
CA LEU A 28 -1.30 5.58 -0.94
C LEU A 28 -1.09 5.73 0.55
N TRP A 29 -0.86 4.61 1.21
CA TRP A 29 -0.35 4.58 2.59
C TRP A 29 0.60 3.39 2.73
N LEU A 30 1.46 3.46 3.72
CA LEU A 30 2.39 2.36 4.02
C LEU A 30 1.78 1.47 5.10
N LYS A 31 1.60 0.20 4.76
CA LYS A 31 1.28 -0.83 5.73
C LYS A 31 2.60 -1.33 6.31
N PRO A 32 2.85 -1.16 7.60
CA PRO A 32 4.13 -1.53 8.19
C PRO A 32 4.31 -3.05 8.23
N SER A 33 5.55 -3.48 8.42
CA SER A 33 5.84 -4.91 8.62
C SER A 33 5.10 -5.42 9.85
N THR A 34 4.71 -6.69 9.81
CA THR A 34 3.97 -7.29 10.90
C THR A 34 4.36 -8.76 11.03
N LYS A 35 4.15 -9.31 12.21
CA LYS A 35 4.27 -10.73 12.47
C LYS A 35 2.95 -11.39 12.11
N ILE A 36 2.98 -12.32 11.18
CA ILE A 36 1.78 -13.02 10.73
C ILE A 36 1.68 -14.35 11.44
N THR A 37 0.54 -14.59 12.08
CA THR A 37 0.20 -15.89 12.73
C THR A 37 -0.84 -16.61 11.90
N SER A 38 -0.98 -17.93 12.10
CA SER A 38 -1.96 -18.73 11.35
C SER A 38 -3.40 -18.24 11.56
N GLU A 39 -3.70 -17.72 12.74
CA GLU A 39 -5.04 -17.21 13.06
C GLU A 39 -5.41 -15.96 12.26
N MET A 40 -4.42 -15.20 11.81
CA MET A 40 -4.62 -13.99 11.01
C MET A 40 -4.87 -14.29 9.54
N CYS A 41 -4.69 -15.54 9.11
CA CYS A 41 -4.74 -15.91 7.70
C CYS A 41 -6.08 -16.52 7.32
N SER A 42 -6.77 -15.90 6.36
CA SER A 42 -7.91 -16.49 5.68
C SER A 42 -7.49 -17.24 4.41
N ASP A 43 -6.32 -16.90 3.86
CA ASP A 43 -5.75 -17.58 2.70
C ASP A 43 -5.13 -18.91 3.12
N PRO A 44 -5.62 -20.06 2.60
CA PRO A 44 -5.12 -21.36 3.02
C PRO A 44 -3.66 -21.60 2.62
N VAL A 45 -3.18 -21.04 1.52
CA VAL A 45 -1.78 -21.19 1.10
C VAL A 45 -0.86 -20.47 2.07
N LEU A 46 -1.16 -19.21 2.40
CA LEU A 46 -0.39 -18.43 3.35
C LEU A 46 -0.45 -19.08 4.74
N LYS A 47 -1.63 -19.51 5.16
CA LYS A 47 -1.81 -20.17 6.47
C LYS A 47 -0.92 -21.40 6.60
N GLN A 48 -0.82 -22.24 5.53
CA GLN A 48 0.01 -23.43 5.57
C GLN A 48 1.49 -23.05 5.66
N GLN A 49 1.93 -22.00 4.96
CA GLN A 49 3.31 -21.53 5.05
C GLN A 49 3.66 -21.06 6.47
N VAL A 50 2.74 -20.37 7.13
CA VAL A 50 2.92 -19.95 8.51
C VAL A 50 3.08 -21.15 9.43
N ILE A 51 2.21 -22.16 9.29
CA ILE A 51 2.26 -23.39 10.09
C ILE A 51 3.59 -24.10 9.86
N ASP A 52 4.01 -24.26 8.60
CA ASP A 52 5.24 -24.94 8.22
C ASP A 52 6.49 -24.23 8.75
N ASN A 53 6.39 -22.91 8.97
CA ASN A 53 7.49 -22.11 9.49
C ASN A 53 7.47 -21.96 11.03
N GLY A 54 6.76 -22.85 11.72
CA GLY A 54 6.74 -22.86 13.17
C GLY A 54 5.72 -21.91 13.81
N GLY A 55 4.75 -21.42 13.06
CA GLY A 55 3.62 -20.65 13.58
C GLY A 55 3.64 -19.17 13.30
N THR A 56 4.73 -18.63 12.75
CA THR A 56 4.81 -17.21 12.38
C THR A 56 5.69 -17.01 11.17
N ILE A 57 5.38 -15.98 10.39
CA ILE A 57 6.29 -15.45 9.34
C ILE A 57 6.25 -13.92 9.39
N LEU A 58 7.26 -13.30 8.81
CA LEU A 58 7.32 -11.85 8.71
C LEU A 58 6.52 -11.37 7.50
N GLY A 59 5.53 -10.51 7.74
CA GLY A 59 4.91 -9.73 6.68
C GLY A 59 5.76 -8.51 6.41
N LEU A 60 6.29 -8.39 5.18
CA LEU A 60 7.09 -7.23 4.79
C LEU A 60 6.22 -5.98 4.71
N PRO A 61 6.81 -4.80 4.92
CA PRO A 61 6.06 -3.56 4.71
C PRO A 61 5.66 -3.44 3.24
N THR A 62 4.48 -2.89 2.98
CA THR A 62 3.99 -2.74 1.60
C THR A 62 3.25 -1.42 1.44
N ILE A 63 3.36 -0.85 0.24
CA ILE A 63 2.59 0.34 -0.13
C ILE A 63 1.25 -0.12 -0.67
N CYS A 64 0.18 0.38 -0.08
CA CYS A 64 -1.18 0.06 -0.48
C CYS A 64 -1.85 1.28 -1.12
N MET A 65 -2.85 1.04 -1.95
CA MET A 65 -3.59 2.11 -2.61
C MET A 65 -5.09 1.95 -2.38
N TYR A 66 -5.76 3.03 -1.94
CA TYR A 66 -7.20 3.15 -2.07
C TYR A 66 -7.54 3.65 -3.47
N THR A 67 -8.48 2.99 -4.11
CA THR A 67 -8.92 3.31 -5.47
C THR A 67 -10.39 2.93 -5.62
N HIS A 68 -10.88 2.97 -6.83
CA HIS A 68 -12.23 2.52 -7.18
C HIS A 68 -12.14 1.53 -8.33
N ASP A 69 -13.00 0.52 -8.32
CA ASP A 69 -13.09 -0.42 -9.44
C ASP A 69 -13.87 0.21 -10.61
N SER A 70 -14.04 -0.55 -11.69
CA SER A 70 -14.74 -0.07 -12.89
C SER A 70 -16.21 0.30 -12.66
N THR A 71 -16.80 -0.12 -11.55
CA THR A 71 -18.20 0.23 -11.19
C THR A 71 -18.28 1.40 -10.20
N GLY A 72 -17.14 1.97 -9.80
CA GLY A 72 -17.08 3.06 -8.82
C GLY A 72 -17.05 2.60 -7.38
N ARG A 73 -16.97 1.29 -7.12
CA ARG A 73 -16.87 0.75 -5.77
C ARG A 73 -15.49 1.00 -5.18
N LEU A 74 -15.43 1.43 -3.93
CA LEU A 74 -14.17 1.57 -3.22
C LEU A 74 -13.43 0.23 -3.17
N ALA A 75 -12.16 0.26 -3.52
CA ALA A 75 -11.31 -0.92 -3.58
C ALA A 75 -9.94 -0.62 -3.01
N VAL A 76 -9.26 -1.66 -2.57
CA VAL A 76 -7.91 -1.57 -2.02
C VAL A 76 -6.99 -2.46 -2.82
N LEU A 77 -5.88 -1.89 -3.27
CA LEU A 77 -4.79 -2.66 -3.87
C LEU A 77 -3.66 -2.76 -2.84
N THR A 78 -3.36 -3.98 -2.40
CA THR A 78 -2.23 -4.23 -1.53
C THR A 78 -1.02 -4.60 -2.38
N GLY A 79 0.10 -3.89 -2.18
CA GLY A 79 1.27 -4.09 -3.01
C GLY A 79 1.23 -3.27 -4.29
N TRP A 80 1.05 -1.96 -4.17
CA TRP A 80 1.06 -1.04 -5.30
C TRP A 80 2.46 -0.92 -5.90
N LEU A 81 2.54 -0.92 -7.23
CA LEU A 81 3.79 -0.76 -7.98
C LEU A 81 3.80 0.59 -8.68
N ALA A 82 4.86 1.37 -8.44
CA ALA A 82 5.03 2.66 -9.08
C ALA A 82 5.36 2.51 -10.56
N SER A 83 4.67 3.26 -11.42
CA SER A 83 5.03 3.38 -12.83
C SER A 83 6.21 4.35 -12.99
N GLN A 84 6.77 4.40 -14.20
CA GLN A 84 7.81 5.40 -14.51
C GLN A 84 7.30 6.82 -14.26
N SER A 85 6.08 7.12 -14.70
CA SER A 85 5.48 8.43 -14.46
C SER A 85 5.34 8.73 -12.98
N ASP A 86 4.92 7.75 -12.17
CA ASP A 86 4.79 7.93 -10.73
C ASP A 86 6.13 8.28 -10.08
N MET A 87 7.21 7.64 -10.52
CA MET A 87 8.54 7.85 -9.96
C MET A 87 9.18 9.18 -10.38
N LEU A 88 8.85 9.68 -11.57
CA LEU A 88 9.55 10.82 -12.17
C LEU A 88 8.81 12.14 -12.06
N MET A 89 7.52 12.12 -11.78
CA MET A 89 6.73 13.36 -11.66
C MET A 89 6.93 13.99 -10.28
N GLU A 90 6.70 15.31 -10.24
CA GLU A 90 6.88 16.10 -9.02
C GLU A 90 5.54 16.63 -8.48
N ASP A 91 4.45 16.03 -8.88
CA ASP A 91 3.09 16.42 -8.50
C ASP A 91 2.55 15.65 -7.29
N TRP A 92 3.43 15.01 -6.53
CA TRP A 92 3.04 14.33 -5.30
C TRP A 92 2.64 15.33 -4.22
N GLU A 93 1.67 14.96 -3.43
CA GLU A 93 1.21 15.78 -2.30
C GLU A 93 0.72 14.90 -1.16
N ILE A 94 0.78 15.45 0.05
CA ILE A 94 0.28 14.77 1.25
C ILE A 94 -1.22 15.00 1.30
N VAL A 95 -1.96 13.93 1.58
CA VAL A 95 -3.40 14.00 1.80
C VAL A 95 -3.65 14.44 3.24
N ASN A 96 -4.22 15.62 3.37
CA ASN A 96 -4.62 16.15 4.67
C ASN A 96 -6.06 15.76 4.96
N GLU A 97 -6.27 15.19 6.11
CA GLU A 97 -7.59 14.86 6.61
C GLU A 97 -8.08 15.86 7.62
#